data_1db917f888fcb37c1029754dd76d2d56
#
_entry.id   1db917f888fcb37c1029754dd76d2d56
#
_cell.length_a   1.000
_cell.length_b   1.000
_cell.length_c   1.000
_cell.angle_alpha   90.00
_cell.angle_beta   90.00
_cell.angle_gamma   90.00
#
_symmetry.space_group_name_H-M   'P 1'
#
loop_
_entity.id
_entity.type
_entity.pdbx_description
1 polymer ?
#
loop_
_entity_poly.entity_id
_entity_poly.type
_entity_poly.pdbx_seq_one_letter_code
_entity_poly.pdbx_strand_id
1 'polypeptide(L)'
;APTALIFSRQNLAQQARDAEQVANIAKGGYILKDCAGKPELILIATGSEVELAVEAAAQLSAEGKQVRVVSMPSTDAFDKQDAAYREAVLPSDVTARIAIEAGIADFWYKYVGFDGRIIGMTSFGESAPAGELFKMFGFTAENVVDTAKELLA
;
A
#
# COMPACT_ATOMS: atom_id res chain seq x y z
N ALA A 1 -5.24 11.42 24.02
CA ALA A 1 -6.45 10.72 23.57
C ALA A 1 -6.20 9.21 23.63
N PRO A 2 -7.24 8.37 23.85
CA PRO A 2 -7.09 6.92 23.73
C PRO A 2 -6.59 6.54 22.34
N THR A 3 -5.67 5.57 22.27
CA THR A 3 -5.11 5.08 21.00
C THR A 3 -5.27 3.57 20.94
N ALA A 4 -5.81 3.06 19.84
CA ALA A 4 -5.87 1.63 19.54
C ALA A 4 -4.69 1.26 18.63
N LEU A 5 -3.93 0.24 19.03
CA LEU A 5 -2.87 -0.35 18.22
C LEU A 5 -3.34 -1.72 17.75
N ILE A 6 -3.46 -1.89 16.44
CA ILE A 6 -3.90 -3.15 15.83
C ILE A 6 -2.70 -3.81 15.17
N PHE A 7 -2.39 -5.03 15.59
CA PHE A 7 -1.24 -5.79 15.10
C PHE A 7 -1.68 -7.03 14.32
N SER A 8 -0.91 -7.37 13.29
CA SER A 8 -1.07 -8.62 12.55
C SER A 8 -0.67 -9.82 13.42
N ARG A 9 -1.34 -10.96 13.23
CA ARG A 9 -1.01 -12.23 13.89
C ARG A 9 -0.11 -13.12 13.04
N GLN A 10 0.07 -12.79 11.76
CA GLN A 10 0.94 -13.53 10.84
C GLN A 10 2.42 -13.29 11.17
N ASN A 11 3.27 -14.24 10.79
CA ASN A 11 4.71 -14.04 10.71
C ASN A 11 5.00 -13.23 9.44
N LEU A 12 5.37 -11.96 9.60
CA LEU A 12 5.64 -11.05 8.51
C LEU A 12 7.14 -10.79 8.39
N ALA A 13 7.65 -10.71 7.16
CA ALA A 13 9.03 -10.30 6.93
C ALA A 13 9.25 -8.86 7.39
N GLN A 14 10.30 -8.65 8.17
CA GLN A 14 10.67 -7.31 8.61
C GLN A 14 11.12 -6.47 7.42
N GLN A 15 10.42 -5.37 7.19
CA GLN A 15 10.80 -4.39 6.18
C GLN A 15 11.92 -3.48 6.73
N ALA A 16 13.07 -3.47 6.06
CA ALA A 16 14.17 -2.58 6.43
C ALA A 16 13.75 -1.11 6.26
N ARG A 17 14.10 -0.30 7.26
CA ARG A 17 13.83 1.15 7.31
C ARG A 17 15.06 1.87 7.80
N ASP A 18 15.35 3.01 7.21
CA ASP A 18 16.33 3.95 7.74
C ASP A 18 15.73 4.79 8.89
N ALA A 19 16.55 5.64 9.49
CA ALA A 19 16.14 6.46 10.64
C ALA A 19 15.04 7.47 10.28
N GLU A 20 15.06 8.00 9.07
CA GLU A 20 14.04 8.95 8.60
C GLU A 20 12.71 8.24 8.37
N GLN A 21 12.72 7.08 7.75
CA GLN A 21 11.51 6.26 7.55
C GLN A 21 10.88 5.86 8.89
N VAL A 22 11.72 5.49 9.88
CA VAL A 22 11.23 5.19 11.24
C VAL A 22 10.56 6.41 11.86
N ALA A 23 11.17 7.61 11.75
CA ALA A 23 10.57 8.84 12.26
C ALA A 23 9.25 9.18 11.54
N ASN A 24 9.17 8.91 10.24
CA ASN A 24 7.99 9.18 9.42
C ASN A 24 6.81 8.22 9.69
N ILE A 25 7.00 7.10 10.39
CA ILE A 25 5.89 6.23 10.84
C ILE A 25 4.86 7.05 11.64
N ALA A 26 5.31 7.97 12.49
CA ALA A 26 4.44 8.82 13.29
C ALA A 26 3.56 9.79 12.45
N LYS A 27 3.92 10.04 11.20
CA LYS A 27 3.14 10.85 10.26
C LYS A 27 1.98 10.08 9.61
N GLY A 28 1.89 8.78 9.85
CA GLY A 28 0.75 7.94 9.46
C GLY A 28 0.79 7.37 8.05
N GLY A 29 1.58 7.94 7.16
CA GLY A 29 1.84 7.43 5.80
C GLY A 29 3.21 7.91 5.34
N TYR A 30 4.03 7.02 4.79
CA TYR A 30 5.40 7.37 4.37
C TYR A 30 5.88 6.47 3.23
N ILE A 31 6.87 6.94 2.50
CA ILE A 31 7.51 6.19 1.42
C ILE A 31 8.40 5.10 2.04
N LEU A 32 8.03 3.84 1.82
CA LEU A 32 8.80 2.68 2.29
C LEU A 32 9.85 2.26 1.26
N LYS A 33 9.47 2.27 -0.02
CA LYS A 33 10.38 2.04 -1.15
C LYS A 33 10.10 3.10 -2.21
N ASP A 34 11.15 3.62 -2.81
CA ASP A 34 11.03 4.60 -3.89
C ASP A 34 11.78 4.13 -5.14
N CYS A 35 11.42 4.71 -6.27
CA CYS A 35 12.09 4.52 -7.54
C CYS A 35 13.11 5.64 -7.81
N ALA A 36 13.93 5.45 -8.83
CA ALA A 36 14.85 6.49 -9.29
C ALA A 36 14.07 7.51 -10.15
N GLY A 37 13.67 8.63 -9.57
CA GLY A 37 12.93 9.69 -10.25
C GLY A 37 11.45 9.69 -9.92
N LYS A 38 10.62 10.12 -10.88
CA LYS A 38 9.16 10.20 -10.68
C LYS A 38 8.52 8.82 -10.81
N PRO A 39 7.72 8.38 -9.83
CA PRO A 39 6.99 7.14 -9.97
C PRO A 39 5.90 7.26 -11.05
N GLU A 40 5.71 6.18 -11.81
CA GLU A 40 4.56 6.01 -12.70
C GLU A 40 3.41 5.25 -12.02
N LEU A 41 3.72 4.53 -10.91
CA LEU A 41 2.76 3.77 -10.12
C LEU A 41 3.07 3.94 -8.63
N ILE A 42 2.02 4.08 -7.81
CA ILE A 42 2.12 4.07 -6.35
C ILE A 42 1.31 2.90 -5.80
N LEU A 43 1.96 2.03 -5.04
CA LEU A 43 1.32 0.96 -4.25
C LEU A 43 1.18 1.45 -2.81
N ILE A 44 -0.04 1.47 -2.29
CA ILE A 44 -0.37 1.90 -0.92
C ILE A 44 -0.80 0.66 -0.15
N ALA A 45 -0.16 0.36 0.96
CA ALA A 45 -0.51 -0.80 1.77
C ALA A 45 -0.38 -0.52 3.26
N THR A 46 -1.06 -1.32 4.06
CA THR A 46 -0.99 -1.28 5.52
C THR A 46 -0.92 -2.71 6.08
N GLY A 47 -0.41 -2.85 7.30
CA GLY A 47 -0.37 -4.14 8.00
C GLY A 47 0.38 -5.23 7.23
N SER A 48 -0.26 -6.39 7.13
CA SER A 48 0.28 -7.59 6.47
C SER A 48 0.44 -7.43 4.96
N GLU A 49 -0.34 -6.57 4.32
CA GLU A 49 -0.34 -6.38 2.87
C GLU A 49 0.86 -5.55 2.38
N VAL A 50 1.61 -4.91 3.29
CA VAL A 50 2.85 -4.19 2.93
C VAL A 50 3.88 -5.11 2.27
N GLU A 51 3.98 -6.36 2.72
CA GLU A 51 4.88 -7.35 2.11
C GLU A 51 4.52 -7.61 0.65
N LEU A 52 3.23 -7.80 0.36
CA LEU A 52 2.72 -8.00 -1.01
C LEU A 52 3.05 -6.81 -1.92
N ALA A 53 2.87 -5.58 -1.41
CA ALA A 53 3.22 -4.37 -2.16
C ALA A 53 4.71 -4.28 -2.47
N VAL A 54 5.58 -4.66 -1.52
CA VAL A 54 7.04 -4.66 -1.72
C VAL A 54 7.46 -5.73 -2.73
N GLU A 55 6.88 -6.94 -2.65
CA GLU A 55 7.14 -8.02 -3.61
C GLU A 55 6.70 -7.65 -5.02
N ALA A 56 5.49 -7.13 -5.18
CA ALA A 56 4.97 -6.67 -6.47
C ALA A 56 5.83 -5.52 -7.05
N ALA A 57 6.22 -4.56 -6.21
CA ALA A 57 7.09 -3.46 -6.64
C ALA A 57 8.45 -3.96 -7.13
N ALA A 58 9.02 -4.98 -6.47
CA ALA A 58 10.29 -5.58 -6.90
C ALA A 58 10.15 -6.25 -8.28
N GLN A 59 9.06 -6.99 -8.54
CA GLN A 59 8.80 -7.62 -9.83
C GLN A 59 8.60 -6.58 -10.93
N LEU A 60 7.75 -5.57 -10.70
CA LEU A 60 7.50 -4.49 -11.66
C LEU A 60 8.76 -3.68 -11.95
N SER A 61 9.59 -3.41 -10.94
CA SER A 61 10.86 -2.70 -11.11
C SER A 61 11.87 -3.51 -11.93
N ALA A 62 11.88 -4.84 -11.80
CA ALA A 62 12.70 -5.72 -12.64
C ALA A 62 12.26 -5.68 -14.13
N GLU A 63 10.99 -5.33 -14.38
CA GLU A 63 10.44 -5.10 -15.72
C GLU A 63 10.63 -3.64 -16.21
N GLY A 64 11.37 -2.81 -15.44
CA GLY A 64 11.69 -1.42 -15.79
C GLY A 64 10.66 -0.38 -15.37
N LYS A 65 9.64 -0.76 -14.57
CA LYS A 65 8.61 0.16 -14.08
C LYS A 65 9.10 1.01 -12.90
N GLN A 66 8.70 2.28 -12.86
CA GLN A 66 9.02 3.20 -11.77
C GLN A 66 7.92 3.12 -10.69
N VAL A 67 8.16 2.31 -9.66
CA VAL A 67 7.15 2.00 -8.64
C VAL A 67 7.57 2.54 -7.28
N ARG A 68 6.63 3.25 -6.63
CA ARG A 68 6.75 3.67 -5.23
C ARG A 68 5.86 2.81 -4.36
N VAL A 69 6.36 2.39 -3.19
CA VAL A 69 5.57 1.75 -2.14
C VAL A 69 5.40 2.70 -0.96
N VAL A 70 4.16 2.98 -0.61
CA VAL A 70 3.76 3.78 0.55
C VAL A 70 3.20 2.85 1.62
N SER A 71 3.82 2.85 2.80
CA SER A 71 3.24 2.21 3.99
C SER A 71 2.35 3.23 4.71
N MET A 72 1.08 2.86 4.96
CA MET A 72 0.04 3.74 5.52
C MET A 72 -0.50 3.17 6.84
N PRO A 73 0.28 3.20 7.94
CA PRO A 73 -0.17 2.63 9.22
C PRO A 73 -1.29 3.41 9.90
N SER A 74 -1.51 4.69 9.55
CA SER A 74 -2.59 5.51 10.12
C SER A 74 -3.01 6.61 9.16
N THR A 75 -4.12 6.42 8.50
CA THR A 75 -4.70 7.42 7.60
C THR A 75 -5.10 8.70 8.34
N ASP A 76 -5.60 8.60 9.57
CA ASP A 76 -5.95 9.76 10.40
C ASP A 76 -4.75 10.65 10.73
N ALA A 77 -3.59 10.06 10.95
CA ALA A 77 -2.36 10.81 11.19
C ALA A 77 -1.83 11.41 9.88
N PHE A 78 -1.91 10.66 8.76
CA PHE A 78 -1.50 11.14 7.45
C PHE A 78 -2.35 12.32 6.97
N ASP A 79 -3.65 12.26 7.16
CA ASP A 79 -4.58 13.31 6.76
C ASP A 79 -4.34 14.65 7.48
N LYS A 80 -3.76 14.59 8.70
CA LYS A 80 -3.41 15.77 9.49
C LYS A 80 -2.06 16.40 9.10
N GLN A 81 -1.29 15.74 8.23
CA GLN A 81 -0.04 16.32 7.73
C GLN A 81 -0.32 17.51 6.82
N ASP A 82 0.65 18.39 6.70
CA ASP A 82 0.55 19.52 5.77
C ASP A 82 0.45 19.04 4.30
N ALA A 83 0.02 19.95 3.43
CA ALA A 83 -0.19 19.63 2.03
C ALA A 83 1.12 19.24 1.32
N ALA A 84 2.25 19.87 1.71
CA ALA A 84 3.55 19.58 1.11
C ALA A 84 4.01 18.16 1.41
N TYR A 85 3.85 17.70 2.65
CA TYR A 85 4.17 16.31 3.02
C TYR A 85 3.28 15.31 2.29
N ARG A 86 1.97 15.55 2.27
CA ARG A 86 1.04 14.65 1.59
C ARG A 86 1.32 14.57 0.10
N GLU A 87 1.65 15.71 -0.54
CA GLU A 87 2.03 15.77 -1.95
C GLU A 87 3.37 15.07 -2.21
N ALA A 88 4.34 15.15 -1.29
CA ALA A 88 5.61 14.44 -1.41
C ALA A 88 5.42 12.92 -1.37
N VAL A 89 4.50 12.41 -0.53
CA VAL A 89 4.23 10.96 -0.38
C VAL A 89 3.34 10.45 -1.52
N LEU A 90 2.25 11.18 -1.83
CA LEU A 90 1.25 10.85 -2.85
C LEU A 90 1.10 11.99 -3.85
N PRO A 91 2.06 12.18 -4.78
CA PRO A 91 2.02 13.25 -5.78
C PRO A 91 0.71 13.26 -6.55
N SER A 92 0.05 14.40 -6.63
CA SER A 92 -1.27 14.54 -7.26
C SER A 92 -1.26 14.27 -8.77
N ASP A 93 -0.11 14.42 -9.40
CA ASP A 93 0.10 14.15 -10.83
C ASP A 93 0.43 12.67 -11.14
N VAL A 94 0.45 11.79 -10.12
CA VAL A 94 0.55 10.34 -10.28
C VAL A 94 -0.78 9.71 -9.89
N THR A 95 -1.64 9.49 -10.88
CA THR A 95 -3.00 8.96 -10.69
C THR A 95 -3.07 7.43 -10.71
N ALA A 96 -2.08 6.76 -11.30
CA ALA A 96 -1.97 5.30 -11.23
C ALA A 96 -1.57 4.88 -9.81
N ARG A 97 -2.58 4.53 -9.01
CA ARG A 97 -2.43 4.12 -7.61
C ARG A 97 -3.21 2.85 -7.33
N ILE A 98 -2.61 1.95 -6.55
CA ILE A 98 -3.27 0.73 -6.09
C ILE A 98 -3.20 0.69 -4.57
N ALA A 99 -4.34 0.60 -3.91
CA ALA A 99 -4.40 0.32 -2.48
C ALA A 99 -4.60 -1.17 -2.23
N ILE A 100 -3.92 -1.71 -1.22
CA ILE A 100 -3.92 -3.13 -0.90
C ILE A 100 -4.17 -3.26 0.61
N GLU A 101 -5.35 -3.74 0.99
CA GLU A 101 -5.72 -4.00 2.38
C GLU A 101 -6.82 -5.04 2.47
N ALA A 102 -6.66 -6.03 3.34
CA ALA A 102 -7.69 -7.01 3.70
C ALA A 102 -8.80 -6.39 4.56
N GLY A 103 -9.31 -5.25 4.13
CA GLY A 103 -10.36 -4.44 4.71
C GLY A 103 -11.35 -3.98 3.64
N ILE A 104 -12.37 -3.19 4.04
CA ILE A 104 -13.38 -2.69 3.10
C ILE A 104 -12.76 -1.82 2.03
N ALA A 105 -13.02 -2.16 0.76
CA ALA A 105 -12.39 -1.49 -0.39
C ALA A 105 -12.74 0.00 -0.48
N ASP A 106 -14.00 0.37 -0.19
CA ASP A 106 -14.52 1.73 -0.38
C ASP A 106 -13.75 2.80 0.40
N PHE A 107 -13.12 2.43 1.51
CA PHE A 107 -12.32 3.33 2.32
C PHE A 107 -11.14 3.96 1.55
N TRP A 108 -10.58 3.23 0.59
CA TRP A 108 -9.35 3.62 -0.08
C TRP A 108 -9.54 4.57 -1.28
N TYR A 109 -10.78 4.78 -1.74
CA TYR A 109 -11.03 5.70 -2.88
C TYR A 109 -10.49 7.12 -2.65
N LYS A 110 -10.46 7.59 -1.41
CA LYS A 110 -9.89 8.88 -1.03
C LYS A 110 -8.40 9.02 -1.43
N TYR A 111 -7.66 7.93 -1.42
CA TYR A 111 -6.21 7.91 -1.64
C TYR A 111 -5.84 7.48 -3.07
N VAL A 112 -6.61 6.61 -3.66
CA VAL A 112 -6.34 6.13 -5.03
C VAL A 112 -7.01 6.97 -6.10
N GLY A 113 -8.11 7.66 -5.77
CA GLY A 113 -8.88 8.44 -6.75
C GLY A 113 -9.71 7.58 -7.70
N PHE A 114 -10.29 8.19 -8.73
CA PHE A 114 -11.15 7.51 -9.68
C PHE A 114 -10.39 6.61 -10.67
N ASP A 115 -9.15 6.96 -10.99
CA ASP A 115 -8.32 6.22 -11.93
C ASP A 115 -7.61 5.03 -11.27
N GLY A 116 -7.51 5.03 -9.94
CA GLY A 116 -6.82 4.00 -9.19
C GLY A 116 -7.58 2.68 -9.08
N ARG A 117 -6.95 1.72 -8.45
CA ARG A 117 -7.53 0.39 -8.17
C ARG A 117 -7.38 0.05 -6.70
N ILE A 118 -8.24 -0.83 -6.23
CA ILE A 118 -8.24 -1.30 -4.84
C ILE A 118 -8.30 -2.83 -4.83
N ILE A 119 -7.33 -3.44 -4.21
CA ILE A 119 -7.34 -4.86 -3.85
C ILE A 119 -7.78 -4.91 -2.40
N GLY A 120 -9.06 -5.13 -2.18
CA GLY A 120 -9.73 -5.05 -0.88
C GLY A 120 -10.90 -6.03 -0.77
N MET A 121 -11.59 -6.00 0.37
CA MET A 121 -12.74 -6.84 0.62
C MET A 121 -14.02 -6.16 0.16
N THR A 122 -14.87 -6.92 -0.53
CA THR A 122 -16.24 -6.50 -0.94
C THR A 122 -17.30 -7.43 -0.36
N SER A 123 -16.89 -8.43 0.42
CA SER A 123 -17.74 -9.42 1.08
C SER A 123 -17.28 -9.65 2.51
N PHE A 124 -18.02 -10.43 3.27
CA PHE A 124 -17.57 -10.92 4.57
C PHE A 124 -16.32 -11.79 4.42
N GLY A 125 -15.44 -11.77 5.44
CA GLY A 125 -14.30 -12.67 5.53
C GLY A 125 -14.72 -14.10 5.87
N GLU A 126 -13.75 -15.02 5.78
CA GLU A 126 -13.91 -16.44 6.07
C GLU A 126 -12.95 -16.85 7.19
N SER A 127 -13.11 -18.08 7.68
CA SER A 127 -12.24 -18.65 8.71
C SER A 127 -11.43 -19.80 8.14
N ALA A 128 -10.16 -19.53 7.84
CA ALA A 128 -9.19 -20.51 7.34
C ALA A 128 -7.76 -20.01 7.62
N PRO A 129 -6.71 -20.80 7.34
CA PRO A 129 -5.33 -20.31 7.40
C PRO A 129 -5.12 -19.08 6.52
N ALA A 130 -4.37 -18.09 7.02
CA ALA A 130 -4.20 -16.80 6.36
C ALA A 130 -3.75 -16.90 4.89
N GLY A 131 -2.80 -17.80 4.58
CA GLY A 131 -2.30 -17.99 3.22
C GLY A 131 -3.36 -18.53 2.23
N GLU A 132 -4.33 -19.31 2.72
CA GLU A 132 -5.46 -19.79 1.90
C GLU A 132 -6.45 -18.65 1.65
N LEU A 133 -6.78 -17.88 2.69
CA LEU A 133 -7.68 -16.73 2.58
C LEU A 133 -7.09 -15.64 1.68
N PHE A 134 -5.81 -15.36 1.79
CA PHE A 134 -5.15 -14.37 0.94
C PHE A 134 -5.25 -14.77 -0.54
N LYS A 135 -4.99 -16.03 -0.87
CA LYS A 135 -5.18 -16.54 -2.24
C LYS A 135 -6.64 -16.46 -2.69
N MET A 136 -7.57 -16.89 -1.83
CA MET A 136 -9.00 -16.89 -2.12
C MET A 136 -9.53 -15.48 -2.42
N PHE A 137 -9.09 -14.49 -1.67
CA PHE A 137 -9.54 -13.09 -1.83
C PHE A 137 -8.63 -12.26 -2.75
N GLY A 138 -7.62 -12.86 -3.38
CA GLY A 138 -6.76 -12.18 -4.33
C GLY A 138 -5.67 -11.31 -3.72
N PHE A 139 -5.35 -11.48 -2.43
CA PHE A 139 -4.22 -10.79 -1.79
C PHE A 139 -2.92 -11.54 -2.10
N THR A 140 -2.46 -11.41 -3.33
CA THR A 140 -1.21 -12.01 -3.82
C THR A 140 -0.39 -11.00 -4.58
N ALA A 141 0.94 -11.15 -4.57
CA ALA A 141 1.83 -10.26 -5.33
C ALA A 141 1.55 -10.32 -6.83
N GLU A 142 1.19 -11.50 -7.36
CA GLU A 142 0.81 -11.69 -8.76
C GLU A 142 -0.41 -10.83 -9.13
N ASN A 143 -1.47 -10.85 -8.32
CA ASN A 143 -2.67 -10.05 -8.57
C ASN A 143 -2.36 -8.55 -8.52
N VAL A 144 -1.47 -8.11 -7.64
CA VAL A 144 -1.02 -6.70 -7.59
C VAL A 144 -0.28 -6.35 -8.88
N VAL A 145 0.62 -7.22 -9.36
CA VAL A 145 1.37 -7.02 -10.61
C VAL A 145 0.44 -6.97 -11.81
N ASP A 146 -0.52 -7.90 -11.91
CA ASP A 146 -1.48 -7.94 -13.03
C ASP A 146 -2.36 -6.69 -13.02
N THR A 147 -2.91 -6.30 -11.87
CA THR A 147 -3.68 -5.06 -11.69
C THR A 147 -2.86 -3.82 -12.09
N ALA A 148 -1.57 -3.80 -11.73
CA ALA A 148 -0.68 -2.70 -12.09
C ALA A 148 -0.44 -2.62 -13.61
N LYS A 149 -0.24 -3.77 -14.27
CA LYS A 149 -0.06 -3.84 -15.73
C LYS A 149 -1.31 -3.38 -16.48
N GLU A 150 -2.49 -3.78 -16.02
CA GLU A 150 -3.76 -3.30 -16.60
C GLU A 150 -3.95 -1.78 -16.41
N LEU A 151 -3.54 -1.26 -15.26
CA LEU A 151 -3.68 0.18 -14.96
C LEU A 151 -2.70 1.04 -15.76
N LEU A 152 -1.53 0.50 -16.13
CA LEU A 152 -0.48 1.19 -16.88
C LEU A 152 -0.55 0.98 -18.40
N ALA A 153 -1.48 0.15 -18.88
CA ALA A 153 -1.67 -0.12 -20.31
C ALA A 153 -2.37 1.06 -21.01
#